data_56862863a428bb47a8b3f5ff5097c65c
#
_entry.id   56862863a428bb47a8b3f5ff5097c65c
#
_cell.length_a   1.000
_cell.length_b   1.000
_cell.length_c   1.000
_cell.angle_alpha   90.00
_cell.angle_beta   90.00
_cell.angle_gamma   90.00
#
_symmetry.space_group_name_H-M   'P 1'
#
loop_
_entity.id
_entity.type
_entity.pdbx_description
1 polymer ?
#
loop_
_entity_poly.entity_id
_entity_poly.type
_entity_poly.pdbx_seq_one_letter_code
_entity_poly.pdbx_strand_id
1 'polypeptide(L)'
;LLTKEFFNEVKSKIGEVNNKVLSLNSDFNNVILPEIQSGITKINNISDNGLTALKKIDSAMPQINNIVGTLGSGIELGKDKLQEVKKILPEVKTKLSQVVEKIDSVNDEEKIDEVLDLLINDWKTTSSFLGDPVEIEKNTLYPIPNFGSELSPFFTSLSIWVGGYLLVAIFNVKTKKFDDGEEIKPIEEYFGKLMLFITIGIVQALVVTLGDIFMLGVYLIHPVLFVISSIFISIVFTIIVYTLVSVFGNLGKAIGIIFLVLQSAASGGTFPVEVMPKFFQIINPFLPFKYSVGIMRELAAGINKGILLKDIIMLFVFLIVFLVIGVALKGVINKGTKKISDRWKESSFADK
;
A
#
# COMPACT_ATOMS: atom_id res chain seq x y z
N LEU A 1 -14.21 -22.84 73.05
CA LEU A 1 -13.73 -21.50 72.57
C LEU A 1 -13.27 -21.59 71.13
N LEU A 2 -12.41 -22.50 70.71
CA LEU A 2 -11.87 -22.67 69.36
C LEU A 2 -12.94 -22.85 68.25
N THR A 3 -14.03 -23.51 68.51
CA THR A 3 -15.12 -23.75 67.58
C THR A 3 -15.93 -22.48 67.26
N LYS A 4 -16.03 -21.56 68.25
CA LYS A 4 -16.81 -20.32 68.06
C LYS A 4 -16.02 -19.27 67.24
N GLU A 5 -14.71 -19.19 67.43
CA GLU A 5 -13.81 -18.35 66.65
C GLU A 5 -13.73 -18.84 65.18
N PHE A 6 -13.56 -20.12 65.00
CA PHE A 6 -13.57 -20.72 63.62
C PHE A 6 -14.90 -20.45 62.90
N PHE A 7 -16.03 -20.57 63.60
CA PHE A 7 -17.35 -20.28 62.97
C PHE A 7 -17.51 -18.80 62.62
N ASN A 8 -16.97 -17.89 63.43
CA ASN A 8 -16.98 -16.46 63.14
C ASN A 8 -16.06 -16.09 61.97
N GLU A 9 -14.90 -16.72 61.88
CA GLU A 9 -13.96 -16.53 60.75
C GLU A 9 -14.55 -17.03 59.42
N VAL A 10 -15.17 -18.22 59.43
CA VAL A 10 -15.86 -18.76 58.27
C VAL A 10 -17.03 -17.87 57.85
N LYS A 11 -17.82 -17.36 58.80
CA LYS A 11 -18.92 -16.42 58.51
C LYS A 11 -18.41 -15.11 57.95
N SER A 12 -17.28 -14.59 58.42
CA SER A 12 -16.63 -13.39 57.87
C SER A 12 -16.18 -13.62 56.45
N LYS A 13 -15.49 -14.71 56.16
CA LYS A 13 -15.01 -15.06 54.80
C LYS A 13 -16.18 -15.30 53.83
N ILE A 14 -17.26 -15.92 54.26
CA ILE A 14 -18.47 -16.07 53.46
C ILE A 14 -19.07 -14.69 53.14
N GLY A 15 -19.06 -13.75 54.09
CA GLY A 15 -19.49 -12.37 53.89
C GLY A 15 -18.63 -11.64 52.84
N GLU A 16 -17.32 -11.78 52.94
CA GLU A 16 -16.37 -11.21 51.95
C GLU A 16 -16.58 -11.77 50.55
N VAL A 17 -16.72 -13.10 50.43
CA VAL A 17 -17.01 -13.75 49.14
C VAL A 17 -18.34 -13.28 48.56
N ASN A 18 -19.39 -13.20 49.38
CA ASN A 18 -20.69 -12.73 48.95
C ASN A 18 -20.63 -11.27 48.46
N ASN A 19 -19.93 -10.39 49.17
CA ASN A 19 -19.74 -9.00 48.74
C ASN A 19 -18.94 -8.91 47.43
N LYS A 20 -17.94 -9.78 47.26
CA LYS A 20 -17.15 -9.83 46.02
C LYS A 20 -17.96 -10.36 44.81
N VAL A 21 -18.85 -11.32 45.07
CA VAL A 21 -19.79 -11.81 44.03
C VAL A 21 -20.81 -10.72 43.64
N LEU A 22 -21.30 -9.98 44.63
CA LEU A 22 -22.22 -8.87 44.36
C LEU A 22 -21.57 -7.72 43.57
N SER A 23 -20.31 -7.37 43.91
CA SER A 23 -19.56 -6.38 43.15
C SER A 23 -19.28 -6.86 41.71
N LEU A 24 -18.83 -8.11 41.50
CA LEU A 24 -18.63 -8.69 40.19
C LEU A 24 -19.92 -8.72 39.36
N ASN A 25 -21.06 -9.04 39.97
CA ASN A 25 -22.35 -9.00 39.27
C ASN A 25 -22.77 -7.57 38.90
N SER A 26 -22.48 -6.62 39.79
CA SER A 26 -22.69 -5.18 39.50
C SER A 26 -21.81 -4.69 38.35
N ASP A 27 -20.52 -5.03 38.41
CA ASP A 27 -19.57 -4.66 37.37
C ASP A 27 -19.91 -5.29 36.01
N PHE A 28 -20.34 -6.56 36.03
CA PHE A 28 -20.80 -7.25 34.83
C PHE A 28 -22.00 -6.55 34.19
N ASN A 29 -23.03 -6.22 35.00
CA ASN A 29 -24.26 -5.62 34.46
C ASN A 29 -24.12 -4.14 34.10
N ASN A 30 -23.30 -3.39 34.83
CA ASN A 30 -23.21 -1.93 34.68
C ASN A 30 -22.05 -1.48 33.78
N VAL A 31 -21.03 -2.32 33.58
CA VAL A 31 -19.85 -1.97 32.77
C VAL A 31 -19.69 -2.93 31.59
N ILE A 32 -19.55 -4.23 31.85
CA ILE A 32 -19.18 -5.20 30.80
C ILE A 32 -20.34 -5.40 29.81
N LEU A 33 -21.56 -5.59 30.30
CA LEU A 33 -22.72 -5.82 29.43
C LEU A 33 -23.03 -4.64 28.51
N PRO A 34 -23.04 -3.37 28.98
CA PRO A 34 -23.20 -2.20 28.10
C PRO A 34 -22.05 -2.05 27.10
N GLU A 35 -20.80 -2.37 27.45
CA GLU A 35 -19.67 -2.32 26.51
C GLU A 35 -19.81 -3.36 25.40
N ILE A 36 -20.24 -4.59 25.76
CA ILE A 36 -20.52 -5.65 24.76
C ILE A 36 -21.67 -5.22 23.85
N GLN A 37 -22.74 -4.66 24.38
CA GLN A 37 -23.88 -4.18 23.59
C GLN A 37 -23.47 -3.03 22.66
N SER A 38 -22.64 -2.10 23.15
CA SER A 38 -22.07 -1.03 22.33
C SER A 38 -21.17 -1.60 21.22
N GLY A 39 -20.36 -2.60 21.52
CA GLY A 39 -19.52 -3.30 20.54
C GLY A 39 -20.35 -3.97 19.45
N ILE A 40 -21.40 -4.69 19.82
CA ILE A 40 -22.33 -5.34 18.87
C ILE A 40 -23.02 -4.29 17.99
N THR A 41 -23.46 -3.18 18.56
CA THR A 41 -24.09 -2.08 17.81
C THR A 41 -23.11 -1.47 16.79
N LYS A 42 -21.85 -1.28 17.16
CA LYS A 42 -20.81 -0.81 16.25
C LYS A 42 -20.54 -1.79 15.11
N ILE A 43 -20.48 -3.09 15.41
CA ILE A 43 -20.31 -4.14 14.39
C ILE A 43 -21.49 -4.16 13.42
N ASN A 44 -22.72 -4.07 13.91
CA ASN A 44 -23.91 -4.00 13.06
C ASN A 44 -23.87 -2.76 12.15
N ASN A 45 -23.53 -1.59 12.69
CA ASN A 45 -23.38 -0.36 11.89
C ASN A 45 -22.30 -0.46 10.81
N ILE A 46 -21.16 -1.12 11.11
CA ILE A 46 -20.09 -1.38 10.13
C ILE A 46 -20.60 -2.33 9.05
N SER A 47 -21.34 -3.38 9.43
CA SER A 47 -21.94 -4.34 8.50
C SER A 47 -22.95 -3.65 7.57
N ASP A 48 -23.85 -2.83 8.10
CA ASP A 48 -24.86 -2.11 7.32
C ASP A 48 -24.23 -1.08 6.38
N ASN A 49 -23.18 -0.38 6.84
CA ASN A 49 -22.40 0.52 6.00
C ASN A 49 -21.66 -0.24 4.89
N GLY A 50 -21.09 -1.41 5.21
CA GLY A 50 -20.47 -2.32 4.23
C GLY A 50 -21.47 -2.80 3.18
N LEU A 51 -22.64 -3.22 3.62
CA LEU A 51 -23.73 -3.65 2.72
C LEU A 51 -24.21 -2.51 1.80
N THR A 52 -24.29 -1.30 2.35
CA THR A 52 -24.66 -0.09 1.59
C THR A 52 -23.59 0.27 0.57
N ALA A 53 -22.32 0.14 0.92
CA ALA A 53 -21.20 0.32 -0.01
C ALA A 53 -21.22 -0.71 -1.14
N LEU A 54 -21.46 -1.98 -0.83
CA LEU A 54 -21.61 -3.05 -1.82
C LEU A 54 -22.79 -2.80 -2.77
N LYS A 55 -23.92 -2.37 -2.27
CA LYS A 55 -25.09 -1.99 -3.10
C LYS A 55 -24.78 -0.81 -4.02
N LYS A 56 -23.99 0.19 -3.55
CA LYS A 56 -23.53 1.30 -4.41
C LYS A 56 -22.59 0.83 -5.50
N ILE A 57 -21.70 -0.13 -5.21
CA ILE A 57 -20.83 -0.76 -6.21
C ILE A 57 -21.67 -1.52 -7.23
N ASP A 58 -22.62 -2.32 -6.79
CA ASP A 58 -23.52 -3.08 -7.66
C ASP A 58 -24.35 -2.16 -8.57
N SER A 59 -24.86 -1.05 -8.03
CA SER A 59 -25.58 -0.04 -8.83
C SER A 59 -24.69 0.76 -9.79
N ALA A 60 -23.37 0.80 -9.57
CA ALA A 60 -22.40 1.42 -10.48
C ALA A 60 -21.91 0.45 -11.58
N MET A 61 -22.09 -0.86 -11.40
CA MET A 61 -21.65 -1.87 -12.37
C MET A 61 -22.26 -1.69 -13.79
N PRO A 62 -23.54 -1.32 -13.96
CA PRO A 62 -24.09 -1.02 -15.28
C PRO A 62 -23.40 0.16 -15.96
N GLN A 63 -22.98 1.18 -15.18
CA GLN A 63 -22.25 2.34 -15.71
C GLN A 63 -20.82 1.93 -16.12
N ILE A 64 -20.16 1.07 -15.34
CA ILE A 64 -18.85 0.50 -15.68
C ILE A 64 -18.97 -0.34 -16.96
N ASN A 65 -19.98 -1.19 -17.07
CA ASN A 65 -20.23 -1.99 -18.25
C ASN A 65 -20.56 -1.12 -19.48
N ASN A 66 -21.30 -0.02 -19.31
CA ASN A 66 -21.50 0.97 -20.38
C ASN A 66 -20.22 1.68 -20.78
N ILE A 67 -19.34 2.03 -19.83
CA ILE A 67 -18.04 2.63 -20.10
C ILE A 67 -17.13 1.63 -20.83
N VAL A 68 -17.10 0.39 -20.41
CA VAL A 68 -16.37 -0.70 -21.08
C VAL A 68 -16.95 -0.97 -22.48
N GLY A 69 -18.28 -0.99 -22.61
CA GLY A 69 -18.96 -1.11 -23.90
C GLY A 69 -18.70 0.09 -24.84
N THR A 70 -18.64 1.32 -24.29
CA THR A 70 -18.34 2.54 -25.04
C THR A 70 -16.84 2.62 -25.40
N LEU A 71 -15.94 2.15 -24.53
CA LEU A 71 -14.52 1.97 -24.84
C LEU A 71 -14.30 0.89 -25.91
N GLY A 72 -15.11 -0.18 -25.90
CA GLY A 72 -15.12 -1.21 -26.94
C GLY A 72 -15.65 -0.69 -28.29
N SER A 73 -16.59 0.26 -28.27
CA SER A 73 -17.12 0.90 -29.48
C SER A 73 -16.35 2.15 -29.94
N GLY A 74 -15.54 2.74 -29.03
CA GLY A 74 -14.76 3.96 -29.29
C GLY A 74 -13.38 3.76 -29.91
N ILE A 75 -12.98 2.55 -30.16
CA ILE A 75 -11.74 2.27 -30.88
C ILE A 75 -12.04 2.35 -32.37
N GLU A 76 -11.73 3.49 -32.99
CA GLU A 76 -11.77 3.69 -34.45
C GLU A 76 -11.01 2.60 -35.23
N LEU A 77 -10.00 1.97 -34.61
CA LEU A 77 -9.32 0.76 -35.08
C LEU A 77 -10.25 -0.46 -35.25
N GLY A 78 -11.30 -0.58 -34.43
CA GLY A 78 -12.33 -1.60 -34.59
C GLY A 78 -13.22 -1.39 -35.81
N LYS A 79 -13.43 -0.13 -36.20
CA LYS A 79 -14.25 0.24 -37.33
C LYS A 79 -13.59 -0.11 -38.68
N ASP A 80 -12.27 0.10 -38.77
CA ASP A 80 -11.50 -0.27 -39.96
C ASP A 80 -11.38 -1.79 -40.09
N LYS A 81 -11.16 -2.52 -39.00
CA LYS A 81 -11.17 -3.98 -38.99
C LYS A 81 -12.55 -4.56 -39.29
N LEU A 82 -13.62 -3.95 -38.76
CA LEU A 82 -15.00 -4.36 -39.11
C LEU A 82 -15.35 -4.07 -40.59
N GLN A 83 -14.80 -3.03 -41.16
CA GLN A 83 -14.95 -2.77 -42.60
C GLN A 83 -14.16 -3.78 -43.46
N GLU A 84 -13.00 -4.21 -42.98
CA GLU A 84 -12.19 -5.27 -43.61
C GLU A 84 -12.90 -6.61 -43.57
N VAL A 85 -13.45 -6.99 -42.40
CA VAL A 85 -14.32 -8.17 -42.26
C VAL A 85 -15.55 -8.09 -43.14
N LYS A 86 -16.17 -6.91 -43.28
CA LYS A 86 -17.33 -6.68 -44.14
C LYS A 86 -16.99 -6.81 -45.62
N LYS A 87 -15.74 -6.55 -46.00
CA LYS A 87 -15.23 -6.78 -47.38
C LYS A 87 -14.93 -8.24 -47.68
N ILE A 88 -14.42 -8.98 -46.66
CA ILE A 88 -14.05 -10.38 -46.79
C ILE A 88 -15.31 -11.29 -46.74
N LEU A 89 -16.36 -10.89 -46.01
CA LEU A 89 -17.59 -11.67 -45.86
C LEU A 89 -18.25 -12.08 -47.20
N PRO A 90 -18.37 -11.18 -48.22
CA PRO A 90 -18.90 -11.57 -49.53
C PRO A 90 -18.00 -12.55 -50.27
N GLU A 91 -16.67 -12.43 -50.09
CA GLU A 91 -15.71 -13.33 -50.77
C GLU A 91 -15.75 -14.74 -50.15
N VAL A 92 -15.85 -14.82 -48.80
CA VAL A 92 -16.08 -16.07 -48.08
C VAL A 92 -17.42 -16.70 -48.48
N LYS A 93 -18.49 -15.89 -48.59
CA LYS A 93 -19.80 -16.36 -49.02
C LYS A 93 -19.75 -16.93 -50.45
N THR A 94 -19.03 -16.25 -51.35
CA THR A 94 -18.88 -16.72 -52.74
C THR A 94 -18.06 -18.01 -52.81
N LYS A 95 -16.96 -18.09 -52.05
CA LYS A 95 -16.18 -19.34 -51.97
C LYS A 95 -16.96 -20.48 -51.31
N LEU A 96 -17.75 -20.22 -50.28
CA LEU A 96 -18.64 -21.24 -49.65
C LEU A 96 -19.72 -21.72 -50.68
N SER A 97 -20.30 -20.79 -51.45
CA SER A 97 -21.28 -21.19 -52.51
C SER A 97 -20.63 -22.03 -53.62
N GLN A 98 -19.40 -21.69 -54.02
CA GLN A 98 -18.63 -22.50 -54.98
C GLN A 98 -18.25 -23.88 -54.43
N VAL A 99 -17.97 -23.98 -53.13
CA VAL A 99 -17.70 -25.26 -52.45
C VAL A 99 -18.98 -26.12 -52.37
N VAL A 100 -20.11 -25.50 -52.03
CA VAL A 100 -21.41 -26.21 -52.00
C VAL A 100 -21.79 -26.68 -53.40
N GLU A 101 -21.60 -25.83 -54.43
CA GLU A 101 -21.88 -26.19 -55.82
C GLU A 101 -20.95 -27.30 -56.36
N LYS A 102 -19.68 -27.31 -55.93
CA LYS A 102 -18.74 -28.40 -56.19
C LYS A 102 -19.08 -29.68 -55.41
N ILE A 103 -19.54 -29.61 -54.19
CA ILE A 103 -19.98 -30.78 -53.42
C ILE A 103 -21.21 -31.44 -54.06
N ASP A 104 -22.17 -30.67 -54.55
CA ASP A 104 -23.35 -31.19 -55.27
C ASP A 104 -23.00 -31.84 -56.63
N SER A 105 -21.84 -31.52 -57.21
CA SER A 105 -21.37 -32.06 -58.50
C SER A 105 -20.37 -33.23 -58.36
N VAL A 106 -19.97 -33.62 -57.16
CA VAL A 106 -18.91 -34.62 -56.94
C VAL A 106 -19.50 -35.98 -56.56
N ASN A 107 -19.44 -36.89 -57.57
CA ASN A 107 -19.72 -38.30 -57.39
C ASN A 107 -18.44 -39.19 -57.42
N ASP A 108 -17.24 -38.58 -57.18
CA ASP A 108 -15.94 -39.24 -57.23
C ASP A 108 -15.12 -38.97 -55.97
N GLU A 109 -14.64 -40.05 -55.33
CA GLU A 109 -13.86 -40.02 -54.07
C GLU A 109 -12.54 -39.27 -54.14
N GLU A 110 -11.91 -39.14 -55.33
CA GLU A 110 -10.61 -38.48 -55.51
C GLU A 110 -10.67 -36.92 -55.40
N LYS A 111 -11.85 -36.33 -55.50
CA LYS A 111 -12.05 -34.87 -55.39
C LYS A 111 -12.41 -34.41 -53.98
N ILE A 112 -12.74 -35.36 -53.09
CA ILE A 112 -13.09 -35.05 -51.70
C ILE A 112 -11.85 -34.52 -50.92
N ASP A 113 -10.66 -35.09 -51.18
CA ASP A 113 -9.41 -34.70 -50.52
C ASP A 113 -8.98 -33.28 -50.91
N GLU A 114 -9.20 -32.85 -52.17
CA GLU A 114 -8.88 -31.50 -52.63
C GLU A 114 -9.81 -30.43 -52.01
N VAL A 115 -11.08 -30.80 -51.80
CA VAL A 115 -12.07 -29.93 -51.13
C VAL A 115 -11.83 -29.87 -49.62
N LEU A 116 -11.42 -30.99 -49.01
CA LEU A 116 -11.03 -31.05 -47.60
C LEU A 116 -9.80 -30.21 -47.32
N ASP A 117 -8.79 -30.27 -48.18
CA ASP A 117 -7.56 -29.50 -48.03
C ASP A 117 -7.81 -27.97 -48.16
N LEU A 118 -8.69 -27.55 -49.07
CA LEU A 118 -9.13 -26.16 -49.19
C LEU A 118 -9.93 -25.70 -47.95
N LEU A 119 -10.79 -26.54 -47.40
CA LEU A 119 -11.56 -26.22 -46.20
C LEU A 119 -10.71 -26.17 -44.94
N ILE A 120 -9.75 -27.10 -44.79
CA ILE A 120 -8.91 -27.20 -43.60
C ILE A 120 -7.88 -26.07 -43.57
N ASN A 121 -7.25 -25.71 -44.68
CA ASN A 121 -6.25 -24.67 -44.74
C ASN A 121 -6.87 -23.25 -44.63
N ASP A 122 -8.00 -23.00 -45.27
CA ASP A 122 -8.72 -21.72 -45.16
C ASP A 122 -9.38 -21.56 -43.77
N TRP A 123 -9.87 -22.67 -43.17
CA TRP A 123 -10.40 -22.67 -41.82
C TRP A 123 -9.34 -22.43 -40.76
N LYS A 124 -8.13 -22.97 -40.88
CA LYS A 124 -7.01 -22.68 -39.95
C LYS A 124 -6.60 -21.24 -39.98
N THR A 125 -6.50 -20.66 -41.18
CA THR A 125 -6.11 -19.26 -41.34
C THR A 125 -7.21 -18.31 -40.82
N THR A 126 -8.46 -18.59 -41.11
CA THR A 126 -9.62 -17.82 -40.63
C THR A 126 -9.86 -18.02 -39.14
N SER A 127 -9.66 -19.22 -38.61
CA SER A 127 -9.79 -19.54 -37.18
C SER A 127 -8.70 -18.86 -36.34
N SER A 128 -7.45 -18.83 -36.82
CA SER A 128 -6.37 -18.07 -36.13
C SER A 128 -6.62 -16.57 -36.13
N PHE A 129 -7.16 -16.04 -37.22
CA PHE A 129 -7.52 -14.60 -37.31
C PHE A 129 -8.74 -14.25 -36.44
N LEU A 130 -9.73 -15.15 -36.30
CA LEU A 130 -10.89 -14.95 -35.43
C LEU A 130 -10.59 -15.23 -33.96
N GLY A 131 -9.61 -16.10 -33.69
CA GLY A 131 -9.15 -16.40 -32.32
C GLY A 131 -8.32 -15.30 -31.70
N ASP A 132 -7.43 -14.67 -32.49
CA ASP A 132 -6.56 -13.56 -32.07
C ASP A 132 -6.61 -12.41 -33.12
N PRO A 133 -7.71 -11.62 -33.14
CA PRO A 133 -7.89 -10.56 -34.13
C PRO A 133 -6.96 -9.35 -33.93
N VAL A 134 -6.24 -9.30 -32.81
CA VAL A 134 -5.29 -8.24 -32.48
C VAL A 134 -4.00 -8.85 -31.95
N GLU A 135 -2.96 -8.79 -32.74
CA GLU A 135 -1.61 -9.08 -32.27
C GLU A 135 -1.07 -7.86 -31.51
N ILE A 136 -0.97 -7.99 -30.19
CA ILE A 136 -0.40 -6.93 -29.34
C ILE A 136 1.11 -7.07 -29.38
N GLU A 137 1.77 -6.26 -30.19
CA GLU A 137 3.22 -6.12 -30.14
C GLU A 137 3.62 -5.38 -28.86
N LYS A 138 3.95 -6.13 -27.82
CA LYS A 138 4.36 -5.58 -26.54
C LYS A 138 5.84 -5.23 -26.58
N ASN A 139 6.15 -3.98 -26.93
CA ASN A 139 7.50 -3.46 -26.92
C ASN A 139 7.84 -2.92 -25.52
N THR A 140 8.41 -3.74 -24.66
CA THR A 140 8.72 -3.37 -23.29
C THR A 140 10.12 -2.78 -23.20
N LEU A 141 10.22 -1.46 -22.90
CA LEU A 141 11.50 -0.75 -22.79
C LEU A 141 12.36 -1.27 -21.63
N TYR A 142 11.73 -1.64 -20.54
CA TYR A 142 12.37 -2.15 -19.31
C TYR A 142 11.64 -3.42 -18.85
N PRO A 143 11.99 -4.59 -19.42
CA PRO A 143 11.29 -5.82 -19.11
C PRO A 143 11.64 -6.32 -17.71
N ILE A 144 10.62 -6.57 -16.89
CA ILE A 144 10.73 -7.24 -15.60
C ILE A 144 10.07 -8.62 -15.72
N PRO A 145 10.75 -9.72 -15.32
CA PRO A 145 10.31 -11.08 -15.64
C PRO A 145 9.06 -11.53 -14.87
N ASN A 146 8.78 -10.92 -13.72
CA ASN A 146 7.64 -11.32 -12.89
C ASN A 146 7.05 -10.15 -12.11
N PHE A 147 5.76 -10.27 -11.77
CA PHE A 147 4.99 -9.26 -11.06
C PHE A 147 5.53 -8.94 -9.65
N GLY A 148 6.10 -9.94 -8.96
CA GLY A 148 6.71 -9.73 -7.64
C GLY A 148 7.89 -8.77 -7.70
N SER A 149 8.78 -8.93 -8.69
CA SER A 149 9.90 -8.02 -8.91
C SER A 149 9.45 -6.62 -9.35
N GLU A 150 8.35 -6.51 -10.11
CA GLU A 150 7.77 -5.24 -10.50
C GLU A 150 7.24 -4.42 -9.31
N LEU A 151 6.66 -5.10 -8.33
CA LEU A 151 6.13 -4.46 -7.12
C LEU A 151 7.17 -4.30 -6.00
N SER A 152 8.33 -4.97 -6.06
CA SER A 152 9.32 -4.92 -4.99
C SER A 152 9.79 -3.50 -4.66
N PRO A 153 10.02 -2.56 -5.60
CA PRO A 153 10.38 -1.18 -5.30
C PRO A 153 9.38 -0.48 -4.37
N PHE A 154 8.10 -0.76 -4.55
CA PHE A 154 7.05 -0.23 -3.70
C PHE A 154 7.07 -0.84 -2.30
N PHE A 155 7.11 -2.18 -2.19
CA PHE A 155 7.08 -2.85 -0.90
C PHE A 155 8.36 -2.66 -0.11
N THR A 156 9.53 -2.61 -0.75
CA THR A 156 10.80 -2.27 -0.11
C THR A 156 10.77 -0.87 0.49
N SER A 157 10.33 0.13 -0.30
CA SER A 157 10.16 1.51 0.20
C SER A 157 9.16 1.58 1.36
N LEU A 158 8.04 0.84 1.27
CA LEU A 158 7.02 0.77 2.32
C LEU A 158 7.59 0.16 3.61
N SER A 159 8.33 -0.94 3.49
CA SER A 159 8.97 -1.61 4.63
C SER A 159 9.96 -0.70 5.35
N ILE A 160 10.76 0.06 4.59
CA ILE A 160 11.72 1.04 5.15
C ILE A 160 10.97 2.16 5.90
N TRP A 161 9.88 2.70 5.34
CA TRP A 161 9.08 3.73 6.02
C TRP A 161 8.44 3.19 7.30
N VAL A 162 7.78 2.04 7.21
CA VAL A 162 7.13 1.38 8.36
C VAL A 162 8.16 1.05 9.43
N GLY A 163 9.34 0.55 9.04
CA GLY A 163 10.45 0.28 9.95
C GLY A 163 10.88 1.54 10.71
N GLY A 164 11.11 2.65 10.00
CA GLY A 164 11.44 3.94 10.61
C GLY A 164 10.32 4.46 11.53
N TYR A 165 9.06 4.27 11.16
CA TYR A 165 7.92 4.63 11.99
C TYR A 165 7.84 3.78 13.28
N LEU A 166 8.05 2.46 13.19
CA LEU A 166 8.06 1.57 14.34
C LEU A 166 9.18 1.93 15.33
N LEU A 167 10.35 2.35 14.84
CA LEU A 167 11.43 2.82 15.71
C LEU A 167 10.97 3.95 16.63
N VAL A 168 10.34 5.00 16.09
CA VAL A 168 9.87 6.14 16.90
C VAL A 168 8.60 5.81 17.71
N ALA A 169 7.88 4.74 17.36
CA ALA A 169 6.75 4.26 18.15
C ALA A 169 7.20 3.51 19.41
N ILE A 170 8.25 2.68 19.27
CA ILE A 170 8.76 1.79 20.32
C ILE A 170 9.79 2.52 21.21
N PHE A 171 10.76 3.22 20.58
CA PHE A 171 11.82 3.88 21.30
C PHE A 171 11.44 5.31 21.70
N ASN A 172 11.84 5.69 22.92
CA ASN A 172 11.58 7.06 23.38
C ASN A 172 12.49 8.05 22.66
N VAL A 173 11.86 9.02 22.00
CA VAL A 173 12.53 10.11 21.27
C VAL A 173 13.11 11.14 22.24
N LYS A 174 12.60 11.25 23.47
CA LYS A 174 13.10 12.15 24.52
C LYS A 174 14.19 11.48 25.33
N THR A 175 15.20 12.24 25.70
CA THR A 175 16.26 11.80 26.62
C THR A 175 15.79 11.89 28.06
N LYS A 176 16.17 10.93 28.91
CA LYS A 176 16.01 11.07 30.35
C LYS A 176 16.97 12.16 30.84
N LYS A 177 16.55 12.93 31.85
CA LYS A 177 17.46 13.86 32.52
C LYS A 177 18.60 13.07 33.14
N PHE A 178 19.80 13.62 33.05
CA PHE A 178 20.94 13.03 33.79
C PHE A 178 20.77 13.24 35.30
N ASP A 179 21.26 12.28 36.07
CA ASP A 179 21.20 12.33 37.54
C ASP A 179 22.03 13.52 38.11
N ASP A 180 23.00 14.01 37.34
CA ASP A 180 23.86 15.12 37.66
C ASP A 180 23.21 16.53 37.53
N GLY A 181 21.95 16.59 37.07
CA GLY A 181 21.19 17.83 36.92
C GLY A 181 21.57 18.71 35.74
N GLU A 182 22.48 18.25 34.86
CA GLU A 182 22.84 19.01 33.65
C GLU A 182 21.66 19.02 32.64
N GLU A 183 21.34 20.26 32.18
CA GLU A 183 20.32 20.45 31.14
C GLU A 183 20.93 20.29 29.76
N ILE A 184 20.52 19.22 29.06
CA ILE A 184 20.92 18.99 27.67
C ILE A 184 20.25 20.03 26.76
N LYS A 185 21.02 20.70 25.90
CA LYS A 185 20.45 21.59 24.90
C LYS A 185 19.55 20.84 23.91
N PRO A 186 18.41 21.43 23.49
CA PRO A 186 17.47 20.76 22.59
C PRO A 186 18.09 20.26 21.28
N ILE A 187 19.12 20.95 20.78
CA ILE A 187 19.84 20.57 19.56
C ILE A 187 20.72 19.33 19.79
N GLU A 188 21.41 19.28 20.92
CA GLU A 188 22.26 18.14 21.29
C GLU A 188 21.41 16.88 21.50
N GLU A 189 20.27 17.03 22.18
CA GLU A 189 19.29 15.96 22.32
C GLU A 189 18.78 15.48 20.95
N TYR A 190 18.47 16.43 20.04
CA TYR A 190 17.95 16.11 18.71
C TYR A 190 18.94 15.27 17.92
N PHE A 191 20.18 15.72 17.77
CA PHE A 191 21.18 15.01 16.98
C PHE A 191 21.67 13.73 17.65
N GLY A 192 21.85 13.71 18.97
CA GLY A 192 22.27 12.53 19.70
C GLY A 192 21.29 11.36 19.54
N LYS A 193 20.00 11.64 19.65
CA LYS A 193 18.96 10.62 19.42
C LYS A 193 18.83 10.28 17.93
N LEU A 194 18.86 11.28 17.06
CA LEU A 194 18.75 11.06 15.61
C LEU A 194 19.81 10.08 15.09
N MET A 195 21.06 10.18 15.56
CA MET A 195 22.13 9.24 15.17
C MET A 195 21.81 7.80 15.53
N LEU A 196 21.23 7.56 16.72
CA LEU A 196 20.79 6.22 17.11
C LEU A 196 19.71 5.68 16.14
N PHE A 197 18.70 6.51 15.83
CA PHE A 197 17.61 6.10 14.92
C PHE A 197 18.12 5.84 13.52
N ILE A 198 19.03 6.68 13.00
CA ILE A 198 19.66 6.47 11.70
C ILE A 198 20.44 5.16 11.67
N THR A 199 21.25 4.86 12.70
CA THR A 199 22.03 3.62 12.77
C THR A 199 21.13 2.39 12.69
N ILE A 200 20.05 2.36 13.46
CA ILE A 200 19.10 1.25 13.42
C ILE A 200 18.35 1.21 12.07
N GLY A 201 17.97 2.37 11.53
CA GLY A 201 17.32 2.48 10.22
C GLY A 201 18.20 1.95 9.09
N ILE A 202 19.51 2.20 9.11
CA ILE A 202 20.47 1.63 8.14
C ILE A 202 20.49 0.10 8.23
N VAL A 203 20.54 -0.45 9.44
CA VAL A 203 20.50 -1.91 9.64
C VAL A 203 19.19 -2.50 9.11
N GLN A 204 18.05 -1.85 9.41
CA GLN A 204 16.75 -2.28 8.87
C GLN A 204 16.72 -2.27 7.34
N ALA A 205 17.23 -1.22 6.68
CA ALA A 205 17.27 -1.13 5.23
C ALA A 205 18.14 -2.24 4.62
N LEU A 206 19.29 -2.54 5.23
CA LEU A 206 20.15 -3.65 4.83
C LEU A 206 19.43 -5.00 4.95
N VAL A 207 18.75 -5.26 6.07
CA VAL A 207 18.03 -6.52 6.27
C VAL A 207 16.92 -6.67 5.23
N VAL A 208 16.14 -5.62 4.96
CA VAL A 208 15.06 -5.66 3.95
C VAL A 208 15.63 -5.93 2.57
N THR A 209 16.60 -5.14 2.12
CA THR A 209 17.13 -5.26 0.74
C THR A 209 17.97 -6.50 0.49
N LEU A 210 18.70 -6.97 1.50
CA LEU A 210 19.39 -8.27 1.40
C LEU A 210 18.36 -9.42 1.41
N GLY A 211 17.26 -9.28 2.16
CA GLY A 211 16.14 -10.20 2.11
C GLY A 211 15.48 -10.26 0.73
N ASP A 212 15.25 -9.09 0.10
CA ASP A 212 14.73 -9.01 -1.27
C ASP A 212 15.63 -9.74 -2.27
N ILE A 213 16.95 -9.58 -2.13
CA ILE A 213 17.93 -10.17 -3.06
C ILE A 213 18.08 -11.68 -2.82
N PHE A 214 18.35 -12.08 -1.56
CA PHE A 214 18.77 -13.45 -1.25
C PHE A 214 17.63 -14.40 -0.87
N MET A 215 16.55 -13.88 -0.28
CA MET A 215 15.41 -14.71 0.16
C MET A 215 14.29 -14.71 -0.87
N LEU A 216 13.94 -13.54 -1.42
CA LEU A 216 12.84 -13.40 -2.36
C LEU A 216 13.28 -13.55 -3.82
N GLY A 217 14.58 -13.44 -4.12
CA GLY A 217 15.11 -13.55 -5.48
C GLY A 217 14.56 -12.48 -6.42
N VAL A 218 14.38 -11.26 -5.91
CA VAL A 218 13.89 -10.13 -6.70
C VAL A 218 14.83 -9.85 -7.87
N TYR A 219 14.26 -9.71 -9.07
CA TYR A 219 15.03 -9.33 -10.25
C TYR A 219 15.49 -7.88 -10.15
N LEU A 220 16.81 -7.69 -10.19
CA LEU A 220 17.45 -6.37 -10.10
C LEU A 220 18.58 -6.27 -11.12
N ILE A 221 18.57 -5.22 -11.95
CA ILE A 221 19.67 -4.94 -12.88
C ILE A 221 20.87 -4.38 -12.12
N HIS A 222 20.65 -3.56 -11.10
CA HIS A 222 21.68 -2.90 -10.32
C HIS A 222 21.57 -3.19 -8.81
N PRO A 223 21.83 -4.43 -8.35
CA PRO A 223 21.59 -4.83 -6.97
C PRO A 223 22.41 -4.04 -5.93
N VAL A 224 23.68 -3.72 -6.23
CA VAL A 224 24.52 -2.94 -5.32
C VAL A 224 24.01 -1.51 -5.15
N LEU A 225 23.62 -0.86 -6.24
CA LEU A 225 23.06 0.48 -6.19
C LEU A 225 21.68 0.48 -5.48
N PHE A 226 20.90 -0.60 -5.63
CA PHE A 226 19.63 -0.79 -4.94
C PHE A 226 19.83 -0.80 -3.41
N VAL A 227 20.82 -1.54 -2.91
CA VAL A 227 21.16 -1.56 -1.48
C VAL A 227 21.66 -0.18 -1.00
N ILE A 228 22.57 0.47 -1.74
CA ILE A 228 23.10 1.80 -1.38
C ILE A 228 21.95 2.83 -1.32
N SER A 229 21.07 2.81 -2.32
CA SER A 229 19.92 3.72 -2.37
C SER A 229 18.91 3.45 -1.26
N SER A 230 18.73 2.19 -0.85
CA SER A 230 17.87 1.85 0.28
C SER A 230 18.37 2.43 1.59
N ILE A 231 19.68 2.44 1.80
CA ILE A 231 20.31 3.09 2.97
C ILE A 231 20.04 4.58 2.94
N PHE A 232 20.23 5.23 1.79
CA PHE A 232 19.93 6.66 1.64
C PHE A 232 18.45 6.96 1.90
N ILE A 233 17.54 6.20 1.32
CA ILE A 233 16.08 6.33 1.53
C ILE A 233 15.74 6.14 3.02
N SER A 234 16.35 5.15 3.68
CA SER A 234 16.14 4.90 5.11
C SER A 234 16.58 6.09 5.97
N ILE A 235 17.71 6.71 5.67
CA ILE A 235 18.18 7.90 6.37
C ILE A 235 17.15 9.03 6.22
N VAL A 236 16.69 9.28 4.98
CA VAL A 236 15.68 10.33 4.71
C VAL A 236 14.38 10.07 5.47
N PHE A 237 13.84 8.85 5.36
CA PHE A 237 12.59 8.48 6.02
C PHE A 237 12.69 8.53 7.54
N THR A 238 13.79 8.04 8.09
CA THR A 238 14.07 8.11 9.52
C THR A 238 14.12 9.55 9.99
N ILE A 239 14.79 10.46 9.26
CA ILE A 239 14.84 11.89 9.59
C ILE A 239 13.44 12.50 9.58
N ILE A 240 12.64 12.22 8.55
CA ILE A 240 11.27 12.74 8.44
C ILE A 240 10.43 12.30 9.64
N VAL A 241 10.36 10.99 9.89
CA VAL A 241 9.50 10.42 10.93
C VAL A 241 10.01 10.81 12.33
N TYR A 242 11.32 10.75 12.55
CA TYR A 242 11.94 11.19 13.80
C TYR A 242 11.66 12.67 14.08
N THR A 243 11.83 13.54 13.10
CA THR A 243 11.57 14.97 13.25
C THR A 243 10.12 15.24 13.62
N LEU A 244 9.16 14.62 12.91
CA LEU A 244 7.74 14.75 13.24
C LEU A 244 7.46 14.39 14.70
N VAL A 245 8.00 13.25 15.16
CA VAL A 245 7.75 12.80 16.54
C VAL A 245 8.56 13.60 17.57
N SER A 246 9.80 13.96 17.25
CA SER A 246 10.68 14.74 18.14
C SER A 246 10.15 16.16 18.39
N VAL A 247 9.52 16.77 17.37
CA VAL A 247 8.96 18.14 17.44
C VAL A 247 7.54 18.12 17.99
N PHE A 248 6.66 17.27 17.42
CA PHE A 248 5.21 17.28 17.72
C PHE A 248 4.77 16.21 18.73
N GLY A 249 5.66 15.32 19.18
CA GLY A 249 5.33 14.27 20.14
C GLY A 249 4.27 13.30 19.62
N ASN A 250 3.20 13.05 20.39
CA ASN A 250 2.12 12.12 20.01
C ASN A 250 1.37 12.59 18.75
N LEU A 251 1.22 13.90 18.54
CA LEU A 251 0.66 14.43 17.30
C LEU A 251 1.55 14.08 16.10
N GLY A 252 2.88 14.12 16.27
CA GLY A 252 3.83 13.70 15.24
C GLY A 252 3.70 12.24 14.87
N LYS A 253 3.38 11.36 15.84
CA LYS A 253 3.05 9.94 15.56
C LYS A 253 1.80 9.83 14.70
N ALA A 254 0.73 10.55 15.02
CA ALA A 254 -0.50 10.56 14.22
C ALA A 254 -0.27 11.08 12.80
N ILE A 255 0.50 12.17 12.65
CA ILE A 255 0.90 12.71 11.34
C ILE A 255 1.69 11.66 10.54
N GLY A 256 2.61 10.94 11.17
CA GLY A 256 3.39 9.86 10.54
C GLY A 256 2.52 8.74 9.96
N ILE A 257 1.44 8.34 10.66
CA ILE A 257 0.46 7.37 10.15
C ILE A 257 -0.33 7.94 8.97
N ILE A 258 -0.80 9.20 9.08
CA ILE A 258 -1.52 9.85 7.98
C ILE A 258 -0.63 9.92 6.73
N PHE A 259 0.66 10.28 6.90
CA PHE A 259 1.63 10.24 5.81
C PHE A 259 1.76 8.85 5.21
N LEU A 260 1.87 7.80 6.03
CA LEU A 260 1.94 6.42 5.56
C LEU A 260 0.75 6.05 4.66
N VAL A 261 -0.47 6.35 5.11
CA VAL A 261 -1.69 6.05 4.34
C VAL A 261 -1.75 6.85 3.05
N LEU A 262 -1.47 8.15 3.09
CA LEU A 262 -1.46 9.00 1.90
C LEU A 262 -0.38 8.56 0.91
N GLN A 263 0.81 8.22 1.39
CA GLN A 263 1.94 7.81 0.56
C GLN A 263 1.69 6.48 -0.14
N SER A 264 1.17 5.48 0.59
CA SER A 264 0.85 4.18 0.00
C SER A 264 -0.21 4.30 -1.08
N ALA A 265 -1.22 5.15 -0.89
CA ALA A 265 -2.29 5.38 -1.86
C ALA A 265 -1.85 6.25 -3.05
N ALA A 266 -1.04 7.31 -2.81
CA ALA A 266 -0.76 8.34 -3.80
C ALA A 266 0.61 8.25 -4.48
N SER A 267 1.42 7.23 -4.16
CA SER A 267 2.80 7.13 -4.68
C SER A 267 2.92 6.80 -6.16
N GLY A 268 1.89 6.24 -6.77
CA GLY A 268 2.01 5.62 -8.09
C GLY A 268 2.75 4.28 -8.07
N GLY A 269 2.88 3.67 -6.89
CA GLY A 269 3.62 2.42 -6.69
C GLY A 269 2.90 1.20 -7.24
N THR A 270 1.59 1.14 -7.08
CA THR A 270 0.74 0.03 -7.54
C THR A 270 -0.02 0.36 -8.82
N PHE A 271 -0.46 1.63 -8.96
CA PHE A 271 -1.18 2.10 -10.15
C PHE A 271 -0.58 3.44 -10.62
N PRO A 272 -0.60 3.73 -11.94
CA PRO A 272 -0.17 5.03 -12.45
C PRO A 272 -0.95 6.18 -11.81
N VAL A 273 -0.26 7.28 -11.47
CA VAL A 273 -0.86 8.43 -10.78
C VAL A 273 -1.93 9.10 -11.63
N GLU A 274 -1.80 9.02 -12.94
CA GLU A 274 -2.68 9.62 -13.94
C GLU A 274 -4.11 9.06 -13.89
N VAL A 275 -4.27 7.81 -13.47
CA VAL A 275 -5.58 7.15 -13.34
C VAL A 275 -6.21 7.33 -11.96
N MET A 276 -5.52 7.97 -11.03
CA MET A 276 -6.03 8.22 -9.68
C MET A 276 -6.91 9.47 -9.62
N PRO A 277 -7.78 9.59 -8.58
CA PRO A 277 -8.53 10.82 -8.33
C PRO A 277 -7.62 12.06 -8.25
N LYS A 278 -8.08 13.21 -8.73
CA LYS A 278 -7.30 14.46 -8.81
C LYS A 278 -6.63 14.85 -7.49
N PHE A 279 -7.27 14.57 -6.35
CA PHE A 279 -6.69 14.82 -5.04
C PHE A 279 -5.32 14.12 -4.88
N PHE A 280 -5.22 12.83 -5.20
CA PHE A 280 -3.97 12.08 -5.11
C PHE A 280 -2.91 12.56 -6.11
N GLN A 281 -3.33 12.97 -7.32
CA GLN A 281 -2.42 13.55 -8.30
C GLN A 281 -1.78 14.86 -7.81
N ILE A 282 -2.55 15.72 -7.11
CA ILE A 282 -2.07 17.00 -6.58
C ILE A 282 -1.09 16.78 -5.43
N ILE A 283 -1.38 15.87 -4.50
CA ILE A 283 -0.51 15.64 -3.33
C ILE A 283 0.72 14.78 -3.64
N ASN A 284 0.70 13.99 -4.72
CA ASN A 284 1.77 13.07 -5.10
C ASN A 284 3.17 13.72 -5.11
N PRO A 285 3.39 14.94 -5.68
CA PRO A 285 4.71 15.58 -5.69
C PRO A 285 5.25 15.94 -4.29
N PHE A 286 4.38 16.08 -3.30
CA PHE A 286 4.74 16.45 -1.92
C PHE A 286 5.02 15.23 -1.03
N LEU A 287 4.99 14.02 -1.60
CA LEU A 287 5.19 12.78 -0.86
C LEU A 287 6.59 12.21 -1.14
N PRO A 288 7.46 12.07 -0.13
CA PRO A 288 8.82 11.54 -0.31
C PRO A 288 8.84 10.10 -0.84
N PHE A 289 7.82 9.33 -0.54
CA PHE A 289 7.67 7.93 -0.94
C PHE A 289 7.63 7.74 -2.46
N LYS A 290 7.02 8.65 -3.22
CA LYS A 290 7.02 8.66 -4.68
C LYS A 290 8.45 8.58 -5.23
N TYR A 291 9.33 9.41 -4.71
CA TYR A 291 10.72 9.51 -5.18
C TYR A 291 11.54 8.30 -4.76
N SER A 292 11.26 7.71 -3.58
CA SER A 292 11.91 6.46 -3.19
C SER A 292 11.53 5.30 -4.09
N VAL A 293 10.23 5.15 -4.40
CA VAL A 293 9.75 4.12 -5.34
C VAL A 293 10.32 4.35 -6.75
N GLY A 294 10.42 5.62 -7.20
CA GLY A 294 11.06 5.98 -8.45
C GLY A 294 12.51 5.51 -8.52
N ILE A 295 13.34 5.89 -7.53
CA ILE A 295 14.74 5.45 -7.45
C ILE A 295 14.85 3.92 -7.48
N MET A 296 14.06 3.23 -6.66
CA MET A 296 14.10 1.76 -6.59
C MET A 296 13.67 1.11 -7.90
N ARG A 297 12.69 1.67 -8.63
CA ARG A 297 12.27 1.19 -9.95
C ARG A 297 13.36 1.33 -10.99
N GLU A 298 14.01 2.50 -11.05
CA GLU A 298 15.11 2.75 -11.98
C GLU A 298 16.27 1.76 -11.77
N LEU A 299 16.54 1.39 -10.51
CA LEU A 299 17.61 0.46 -10.18
C LEU A 299 17.23 -1.01 -10.41
N ALA A 300 15.93 -1.33 -10.30
CA ALA A 300 15.42 -2.67 -10.55
C ALA A 300 15.31 -2.98 -12.05
N ALA A 301 14.72 -2.07 -12.83
CA ALA A 301 14.32 -2.32 -14.22
C ALA A 301 15.29 -1.75 -15.28
N GLY A 302 16.07 -0.72 -14.90
CA GLY A 302 17.01 -0.04 -15.81
C GLY A 302 17.00 1.47 -15.59
N ILE A 303 18.14 2.11 -15.70
CA ILE A 303 18.37 3.50 -15.28
C ILE A 303 18.03 4.49 -16.38
N ASN A 304 17.03 5.31 -16.13
CA ASN A 304 16.88 6.62 -16.77
C ASN A 304 17.55 7.69 -15.91
N LYS A 305 18.71 8.18 -16.34
CA LYS A 305 19.53 9.13 -15.56
C LYS A 305 18.77 10.41 -15.18
N GLY A 306 17.87 10.89 -16.03
CA GLY A 306 17.11 12.12 -15.76
C GLY A 306 16.09 11.92 -14.63
N ILE A 307 15.37 10.81 -14.62
CA ILE A 307 14.39 10.46 -13.58
C ILE A 307 15.12 10.16 -12.27
N LEU A 308 16.12 9.30 -12.29
CA LEU A 308 16.90 8.92 -11.12
C LEU A 308 17.50 10.14 -10.41
N LEU A 309 18.16 11.04 -11.16
CA LEU A 309 18.77 12.24 -10.58
C LEU A 309 17.73 13.18 -9.97
N LYS A 310 16.61 13.39 -10.66
CA LYS A 310 15.49 14.20 -10.14
C LYS A 310 14.98 13.65 -8.82
N ASP A 311 14.75 12.35 -8.75
CA ASP A 311 14.18 11.70 -7.57
C ASP A 311 15.16 11.73 -6.38
N ILE A 312 16.46 11.54 -6.63
CA ILE A 312 17.51 11.70 -5.61
C ILE A 312 17.53 13.15 -5.09
N ILE A 313 17.53 14.15 -5.98
CA ILE A 313 17.54 15.56 -5.59
C ILE A 313 16.31 15.88 -4.73
N MET A 314 15.13 15.40 -5.11
CA MET A 314 13.91 15.64 -4.35
C MET A 314 13.96 15.02 -2.96
N LEU A 315 14.50 13.81 -2.79
CA LEU A 315 14.73 13.24 -1.47
C LEU A 315 15.73 14.05 -0.64
N PHE A 316 16.78 14.59 -1.24
CA PHE A 316 17.69 15.52 -0.57
C PHE A 316 16.97 16.80 -0.11
N VAL A 317 16.05 17.33 -0.91
CA VAL A 317 15.24 18.48 -0.50
C VAL A 317 14.40 18.12 0.72
N PHE A 318 13.72 16.97 0.75
CA PHE A 318 12.99 16.52 1.92
C PHE A 318 13.90 16.37 3.15
N LEU A 319 15.07 15.77 3.00
CA LEU A 319 16.05 15.63 4.07
C LEU A 319 16.40 16.98 4.69
N ILE A 320 16.77 17.96 3.86
CA ILE A 320 17.17 19.31 4.33
C ILE A 320 15.98 20.00 5.00
N VAL A 321 14.80 19.98 4.38
CA VAL A 321 13.59 20.62 4.93
C VAL A 321 13.27 20.06 6.31
N PHE A 322 13.26 18.74 6.48
CA PHE A 322 12.93 18.14 7.77
C PHE A 322 14.03 18.31 8.81
N LEU A 323 15.31 18.36 8.44
CA LEU A 323 16.38 18.74 9.36
C LEU A 323 16.23 20.17 9.84
N VAL A 324 15.93 21.11 8.93
CA VAL A 324 15.70 22.53 9.29
C VAL A 324 14.49 22.64 10.22
N ILE A 325 13.39 21.95 9.93
CA ILE A 325 12.21 21.89 10.80
C ILE A 325 12.60 21.34 12.19
N GLY A 326 13.37 20.26 12.24
CA GLY A 326 13.83 19.66 13.49
C GLY A 326 14.64 20.61 14.35
N VAL A 327 15.64 21.27 13.76
CA VAL A 327 16.52 22.22 14.46
C VAL A 327 15.77 23.48 14.88
N ALA A 328 14.97 24.06 13.99
CA ALA A 328 14.29 25.33 14.25
C ALA A 328 13.14 25.19 15.26
N LEU A 329 12.35 24.12 15.15
CA LEU A 329 11.09 24.01 15.91
C LEU A 329 11.23 23.22 17.22
N LYS A 330 12.23 22.34 17.38
CA LYS A 330 12.37 21.55 18.61
C LYS A 330 12.48 22.41 19.87
N GLY A 331 13.25 23.52 19.81
CA GLY A 331 13.42 24.44 20.93
C GLY A 331 12.15 25.25 21.26
N VAL A 332 11.38 25.61 20.24
CA VAL A 332 10.20 26.48 20.37
C VAL A 332 8.97 25.67 20.79
N ILE A 333 8.72 24.54 20.10
CA ILE A 333 7.49 23.75 20.30
C ILE A 333 7.58 22.88 21.58
N ASN A 334 8.77 22.44 22.00
CA ASN A 334 8.93 21.70 23.26
C ASN A 334 8.41 22.47 24.49
N LYS A 335 8.46 23.79 24.48
CA LYS A 335 7.85 24.64 25.54
C LYS A 335 6.30 24.62 25.45
N GLY A 336 5.74 24.61 24.23
CA GLY A 336 4.29 24.62 24.02
C GLY A 336 3.64 23.23 24.21
N THR A 337 4.26 22.20 23.66
CA THR A 337 3.75 20.80 23.79
C THR A 337 3.86 20.28 25.22
N LYS A 338 4.81 20.74 26.03
CA LYS A 338 4.87 20.42 27.45
C LYS A 338 3.58 20.86 28.16
N LYS A 339 3.11 22.05 27.88
CA LYS A 339 1.87 22.59 28.47
C LYS A 339 0.61 21.83 28.03
N ILE A 340 0.57 21.36 26.79
CA ILE A 340 -0.53 20.53 26.26
C ILE A 340 -0.44 19.09 26.81
N SER A 341 0.76 18.50 26.84
CA SER A 341 1.01 17.18 27.41
C SER A 341 0.69 17.10 28.90
N ASP A 342 1.01 18.15 29.65
CA ASP A 342 0.71 18.21 31.08
C ASP A 342 -0.82 18.32 31.30
N ARG A 343 -1.54 19.12 30.48
CA ARG A 343 -3.01 19.16 30.48
C ARG A 343 -3.66 17.84 30.06
N TRP A 344 -3.04 17.10 29.15
CA TRP A 344 -3.52 15.77 28.75
C TRP A 344 -3.32 14.73 29.86
N LYS A 345 -2.23 14.80 30.62
CA LYS A 345 -1.98 13.95 31.80
C LYS A 345 -2.90 14.29 32.97
N GLU A 346 -3.34 15.55 33.08
CA GLU A 346 -4.31 15.99 34.06
C GLU A 346 -5.76 15.63 33.67
N SER A 347 -6.04 15.33 32.42
CA SER A 347 -7.35 14.84 31.99
C SER A 347 -7.43 13.34 32.25
N SER A 348 -8.49 12.89 32.94
CA SER A 348 -8.77 11.51 33.36
C SER A 348 -8.79 10.44 32.23
N PHE A 349 -8.46 10.82 30.99
CA PHE A 349 -8.30 9.95 29.83
C PHE A 349 -6.91 9.31 29.69
N ALA A 350 -5.92 9.74 30.49
CA ALA A 350 -4.52 9.27 30.37
C ALA A 350 -4.13 8.21 31.40
N ASP A 351 -5.00 7.92 32.36
CA ASP A 351 -4.80 6.89 33.38
C ASP A 351 -5.67 5.66 33.08
N LYS A 352 -5.29 4.93 32.04
CA LYS A 352 -5.61 3.49 31.95
C LYS A 352 -4.65 2.79 30.99
#